data_5a19db883a727a57397c058aa0869cee
#
_entry.id   5a19db883a727a57397c058aa0869cee
#
_cell.length_a   1.000
_cell.length_b   1.000
_cell.length_c   1.000
_cell.angle_alpha   90.00
_cell.angle_beta   90.00
_cell.angle_gamma   90.00
#
_symmetry.space_group_name_H-M   'P 1'
#
loop_
_entity.id
_entity.type
_entity.pdbx_description
1 polymer ?
#
loop_
_entity_poly.entity_id
_entity_poly.type
_entity_poly.pdbx_seq_one_letter_code
_entity_poly.pdbx_strand_id
1 'polypeptide(L)'
;MVKIMSINLTAKDKMKKLAEIPVLYSDASLKKCLDLMTEKSLGITCFTDRAGKLVGLLTDGDLRRLLLNKQSPLPALLVSDGLSFGNSNPKVGHADDQISDLQNLMNEKQIWDLPIVDSSGVLLGLLHRHDANQ
;
A
#
# COMPACT_ATOMS: atom_id res chain seq x y z
N MET A 1 20.44 -15.38 -21.58
CA MET A 1 21.31 -14.45 -20.85
C MET A 1 20.53 -13.32 -20.19
N VAL A 2 19.73 -12.61 -20.97
CA VAL A 2 18.88 -11.53 -20.42
C VAL A 2 17.94 -12.03 -19.33
N LYS A 3 17.41 -13.24 -19.49
CA LYS A 3 16.50 -13.85 -18.50
C LYS A 3 17.16 -14.06 -17.12
N ILE A 4 18.45 -14.36 -17.11
CA ILE A 4 19.19 -14.59 -15.86
C ILE A 4 19.28 -13.29 -15.06
N MET A 5 19.48 -12.17 -15.73
CA MET A 5 19.52 -10.86 -15.08
C MET A 5 18.17 -10.46 -14.52
N SER A 6 17.08 -10.80 -15.22
CA SER A 6 15.71 -10.50 -14.76
C SER A 6 15.35 -11.26 -13.49
N ILE A 7 15.86 -12.49 -13.32
CA ILE A 7 15.58 -13.34 -12.16
C ILE A 7 16.10 -12.72 -10.85
N ASN A 8 17.14 -11.89 -10.95
CA ASN A 8 17.80 -11.31 -9.77
C ASN A 8 17.27 -9.95 -9.36
N LEU A 9 16.16 -9.49 -9.98
CA LEU A 9 15.55 -8.23 -9.59
C LEU A 9 14.91 -8.34 -8.22
N THR A 10 15.06 -7.28 -7.44
CA THR A 10 14.52 -7.19 -6.10
C THR A 10 13.38 -6.16 -6.03
N ALA A 11 12.70 -6.10 -4.91
CA ALA A 11 11.60 -5.16 -4.70
C ALA A 11 12.04 -3.72 -4.96
N LYS A 12 13.22 -3.32 -4.48
CA LYS A 12 13.67 -1.93 -4.64
C LYS A 12 13.92 -1.56 -6.10
N ASP A 13 14.16 -2.54 -6.98
CA ASP A 13 14.36 -2.28 -8.42
C ASP A 13 13.06 -1.95 -9.13
N LYS A 14 11.93 -2.41 -8.61
CA LYS A 14 10.62 -2.31 -9.27
C LYS A 14 9.59 -1.48 -8.50
N MET A 15 9.83 -1.20 -7.23
CA MET A 15 8.85 -0.49 -6.40
C MET A 15 8.70 0.97 -6.80
N LYS A 16 7.50 1.52 -6.57
CA LYS A 16 7.29 2.96 -6.61
C LYS A 16 7.89 3.57 -5.36
N LYS A 17 8.46 4.77 -5.51
CA LYS A 17 9.09 5.50 -4.40
C LYS A 17 8.04 6.26 -3.59
N LEU A 18 8.40 6.66 -2.38
CA LEU A 18 7.48 7.37 -1.47
C LEU A 18 6.82 8.59 -2.10
N ALA A 19 7.55 9.35 -2.92
CA ALA A 19 7.01 10.55 -3.57
C ALA A 19 5.92 10.22 -4.60
N GLU A 20 5.83 8.98 -5.04
CA GLU A 20 4.90 8.55 -6.09
C GLU A 20 3.63 7.92 -5.54
N ILE A 21 3.54 7.73 -4.23
CA ILE A 21 2.45 6.96 -3.61
C ILE A 21 1.75 7.76 -2.51
N PRO A 22 0.47 7.43 -2.19
CA PRO A 22 -0.21 8.06 -1.07
C PRO A 22 0.36 7.58 0.27
N VAL A 23 0.97 8.49 1.01
CA VAL A 23 1.49 8.23 2.36
C VAL A 23 0.97 9.32 3.29
N LEU A 24 0.30 8.92 4.36
CA LEU A 24 -0.25 9.83 5.35
C LEU A 24 0.02 9.30 6.75
N TYR A 25 -0.07 10.17 7.75
CA TYR A 25 -0.02 9.72 9.13
C TYR A 25 -1.33 9.03 9.52
N SER A 26 -1.28 8.22 10.56
CA SER A 26 -2.40 7.36 10.97
C SER A 26 -3.66 8.12 11.41
N ASP A 27 -3.55 9.41 11.71
CA ASP A 27 -4.68 10.26 12.09
C ASP A 27 -5.32 11.01 10.91
N ALA A 28 -4.88 10.77 9.70
CA ALA A 28 -5.44 11.42 8.51
C ALA A 28 -6.89 11.01 8.30
N SER A 29 -7.73 12.00 7.93
CA SER A 29 -9.14 11.74 7.66
C SER A 29 -9.31 10.88 6.40
N LEU A 30 -10.45 10.19 6.32
CA LEU A 30 -10.78 9.43 5.11
C LEU A 30 -10.78 10.33 3.88
N LYS A 31 -11.28 11.58 4.01
CA LYS A 31 -11.29 12.52 2.88
C LYS A 31 -9.87 12.78 2.37
N LYS A 32 -8.92 13.01 3.27
CA LYS A 32 -7.51 13.21 2.87
C LYS A 32 -6.95 11.99 2.14
N CYS A 33 -7.30 10.79 2.62
CA CYS A 33 -6.86 9.55 1.96
C CYS A 33 -7.36 9.51 0.52
N LEU A 34 -8.67 9.76 0.32
CA LEU A 34 -9.29 9.71 -1.00
C LEU A 34 -8.73 10.78 -1.94
N ASP A 35 -8.52 11.99 -1.44
CA ASP A 35 -7.94 13.08 -2.23
C ASP A 35 -6.54 12.71 -2.73
N LEU A 36 -5.72 12.14 -1.85
CA LEU A 36 -4.35 11.78 -2.20
C LEU A 36 -4.30 10.56 -3.14
N MET A 37 -5.21 9.58 -2.94
CA MET A 37 -5.33 8.44 -3.84
C MET A 37 -5.69 8.90 -5.25
N THR A 38 -6.58 9.87 -5.36
CA THR A 38 -6.96 10.47 -6.64
C THR A 38 -5.76 11.19 -7.28
N GLU A 39 -5.05 11.99 -6.50
CA GLU A 39 -3.88 12.72 -6.98
C GLU A 39 -2.79 11.78 -7.52
N LYS A 40 -2.52 10.69 -6.81
CA LYS A 40 -1.48 9.73 -7.19
C LYS A 40 -1.97 8.64 -8.14
N SER A 41 -3.27 8.58 -8.42
CA SER A 41 -3.89 7.57 -9.29
C SER A 41 -3.63 6.15 -8.80
N LEU A 42 -3.70 5.93 -7.51
CA LEU A 42 -3.52 4.62 -6.88
C LEU A 42 -4.66 4.32 -5.92
N GLY A 43 -5.08 3.08 -5.86
CA GLY A 43 -6.19 2.61 -5.02
C GLY A 43 -5.77 2.21 -3.61
N ILE A 44 -4.79 2.89 -3.04
CA ILE A 44 -4.25 2.55 -1.72
C ILE A 44 -3.70 3.80 -1.03
N THR A 45 -3.84 3.86 0.29
CA THR A 45 -3.10 4.81 1.14
C THR A 45 -2.28 4.00 2.14
N CYS A 46 -1.00 4.33 2.27
CA CYS A 46 -0.12 3.78 3.29
C CYS A 46 -0.09 4.74 4.47
N PHE A 47 -0.27 4.21 5.68
CA PHE A 47 -0.21 5.01 6.90
C PHE A 47 1.09 4.74 7.64
N THR A 48 1.74 5.81 8.08
CA THR A 48 2.97 5.70 8.87
C THR A 48 2.82 6.45 10.19
N ASP A 49 3.67 6.11 11.15
CA ASP A 49 3.88 6.90 12.35
C ASP A 49 4.90 8.03 12.06
N ARG A 50 5.24 8.81 13.09
CA ARG A 50 6.17 9.94 12.96
C ARG A 50 7.60 9.50 12.67
N ALA A 51 7.94 8.25 12.94
CA ALA A 51 9.24 7.67 12.61
C ALA A 51 9.27 7.09 11.20
N GLY A 52 8.15 7.12 10.46
CA GLY A 52 8.05 6.58 9.12
C GLY A 52 7.75 5.09 9.06
N LYS A 53 7.48 4.46 10.20
CA LYS A 53 7.12 3.03 10.21
C LYS A 53 5.71 2.84 9.71
N LEU A 54 5.52 1.80 8.89
CA LEU A 54 4.22 1.44 8.38
C LEU A 54 3.33 0.95 9.53
N VAL A 55 2.15 1.54 9.67
CA VAL A 55 1.18 1.16 10.71
C VAL A 55 -0.14 0.68 10.12
N GLY A 56 -0.34 0.80 8.83
CA GLY A 56 -1.56 0.28 8.21
C GLY A 56 -1.73 0.70 6.77
N LEU A 57 -2.81 0.19 6.16
CA LEU A 57 -3.19 0.46 4.78
C LEU A 57 -4.69 0.68 4.68
N LEU A 58 -5.09 1.48 3.69
CA LEU A 58 -6.48 1.60 3.26
C LEU A 58 -6.52 1.37 1.75
N THR A 59 -7.36 0.44 1.30
CA THR A 59 -7.46 0.11 -0.13
C THR A 59 -8.86 0.40 -0.66
N ASP A 60 -9.00 0.40 -2.00
CA ASP A 60 -10.31 0.50 -2.65
C ASP A 60 -11.26 -0.61 -2.19
N GLY A 61 -10.73 -1.81 -1.94
CA GLY A 61 -11.53 -2.91 -1.41
C GLY A 61 -12.10 -2.61 -0.03
N ASP A 62 -11.30 -1.97 0.83
CA ASP A 62 -11.75 -1.53 2.16
C ASP A 62 -12.88 -0.51 2.03
N LEU A 63 -12.74 0.43 1.08
CA LEU A 63 -13.77 1.45 0.83
C LEU A 63 -15.06 0.83 0.35
N ARG A 64 -14.97 -0.13 -0.57
CA ARG A 64 -16.16 -0.83 -1.06
C ARG A 64 -16.88 -1.53 0.08
N ARG A 65 -16.15 -2.24 0.94
CA ARG A 65 -16.75 -2.91 2.10
C ARG A 65 -17.35 -1.91 3.08
N LEU A 66 -16.69 -0.78 3.29
CA LEU A 66 -17.22 0.30 4.14
C LEU A 66 -18.58 0.78 3.64
N LEU A 67 -18.68 1.10 2.36
CA LEU A 67 -19.91 1.60 1.77
C LEU A 67 -21.05 0.58 1.82
N LEU A 68 -20.72 -0.71 1.73
CA LEU A 68 -21.72 -1.76 1.78
C LEU A 68 -22.19 -2.09 3.21
N ASN A 69 -21.35 -1.88 4.21
CA ASN A 69 -21.58 -2.36 5.57
C ASN A 69 -21.92 -1.25 6.57
N LYS A 70 -21.59 0.00 6.27
CA LYS A 70 -21.86 1.13 7.16
C LYS A 70 -23.01 1.97 6.62
N GLN A 71 -23.94 2.32 7.52
CA GLN A 71 -25.09 3.17 7.18
C GLN A 71 -24.93 4.59 7.72
N SER A 72 -23.72 4.95 8.14
CA SER A 72 -23.43 6.31 8.58
C SER A 72 -23.44 7.28 7.38
N PRO A 73 -23.87 8.54 7.59
CA PRO A 73 -23.82 9.53 6.52
C PRO A 73 -22.39 9.70 5.99
N LEU A 74 -22.26 9.87 4.67
CA LEU A 74 -20.95 10.04 4.03
C LEU A 74 -20.11 11.17 4.66
N PRO A 75 -20.68 12.35 4.97
CA PRO A 75 -19.87 13.40 5.62
C PRO A 75 -19.25 12.96 6.94
N ALA A 76 -19.95 12.14 7.73
CA ALA A 76 -19.41 11.63 8.99
C ALA A 76 -18.25 10.65 8.74
N LEU A 77 -18.36 9.83 7.70
CA LEU A 77 -17.28 8.90 7.32
C LEU A 77 -16.05 9.67 6.84
N LEU A 78 -16.23 10.72 6.07
CA LEU A 78 -15.13 11.48 5.48
C LEU A 78 -14.25 12.19 6.52
N VAL A 79 -14.80 12.56 7.68
CA VAL A 79 -14.03 13.21 8.76
C VAL A 79 -13.43 12.23 9.75
N SER A 80 -13.77 10.95 9.65
CA SER A 80 -13.22 9.90 10.52
C SER A 80 -11.82 9.52 10.05
N ASP A 81 -11.02 8.94 10.96
CA ASP A 81 -9.68 8.47 10.62
C ASP A 81 -9.76 7.38 9.55
N GLY A 82 -9.06 7.57 8.45
CA GLY A 82 -9.07 6.62 7.34
C GLY A 82 -8.59 5.24 7.73
N LEU A 83 -7.58 5.15 8.60
CA LEU A 83 -7.04 3.87 9.04
C LEU A 83 -8.07 3.04 9.81
N SER A 84 -9.06 3.67 10.47
CA SER A 84 -10.11 2.93 11.18
C SER A 84 -10.93 2.02 10.25
N PHE A 85 -10.93 2.29 8.95
CA PHE A 85 -11.63 1.49 7.94
C PHE A 85 -10.69 0.55 7.19
N GLY A 86 -9.39 0.62 7.47
CA GLY A 86 -8.37 -0.14 6.76
C GLY A 86 -7.84 -1.32 7.56
N ASN A 87 -6.62 -1.74 7.18
CA ASN A 87 -5.94 -2.89 7.76
C ASN A 87 -4.69 -2.41 8.51
N SER A 88 -4.67 -2.62 9.84
CA SER A 88 -3.52 -2.23 10.67
C SER A 88 -2.46 -3.32 10.80
N ASN A 89 -2.61 -4.45 10.08
CA ASN A 89 -1.62 -5.53 10.07
C ASN A 89 -1.44 -6.05 8.64
N PRO A 90 -0.98 -5.20 7.71
CA PRO A 90 -0.85 -5.60 6.30
C PRO A 90 0.32 -6.53 6.06
N LYS A 91 0.22 -7.32 4.98
CA LYS A 91 1.38 -8.04 4.46
C LYS A 91 2.36 -7.02 3.88
N VAL A 92 3.65 -7.28 4.05
CA VAL A 92 4.72 -6.41 3.54
C VAL A 92 5.78 -7.24 2.84
N GLY A 93 6.55 -6.58 1.98
CA GLY A 93 7.80 -7.12 1.44
C GLY A 93 8.96 -6.27 1.91
N HIS A 94 10.18 -6.72 1.64
CA HIS A 94 11.40 -6.02 1.99
C HIS A 94 12.18 -5.68 0.72
N ALA A 95 12.98 -4.62 0.78
CA ALA A 95 13.66 -4.07 -0.39
C ALA A 95 14.53 -5.10 -1.13
N ASP A 96 15.14 -6.01 -0.39
CA ASP A 96 16.05 -7.01 -0.95
C ASP A 96 15.35 -8.32 -1.33
N ASP A 97 14.03 -8.43 -1.11
CA ASP A 97 13.28 -9.62 -1.50
C ASP A 97 13.26 -9.75 -3.02
N GLN A 98 13.36 -10.99 -3.50
CA GLN A 98 13.29 -11.28 -4.93
C GLN A 98 11.88 -10.98 -5.46
N ILE A 99 11.83 -10.34 -6.63
CA ILE A 99 10.55 -10.03 -7.28
C ILE A 99 9.72 -11.29 -7.49
N SER A 100 10.34 -12.40 -7.89
CA SER A 100 9.62 -13.67 -8.12
C SER A 100 8.90 -14.15 -6.85
N ASP A 101 9.54 -14.02 -5.69
CA ASP A 101 8.93 -14.42 -4.42
C ASP A 101 7.75 -13.51 -4.07
N LEU A 102 7.90 -12.21 -4.31
CA LEU A 102 6.83 -11.25 -4.03
C LEU A 102 5.67 -11.37 -5.01
N GLN A 103 5.96 -11.68 -6.29
CA GLN A 103 4.90 -11.99 -7.27
C GLN A 103 4.06 -13.17 -6.81
N ASN A 104 4.71 -14.23 -6.31
CA ASN A 104 4.02 -15.40 -5.80
C ASN A 104 3.14 -15.05 -4.59
N LEU A 105 3.66 -14.27 -3.66
CA LEU A 105 2.90 -13.80 -2.50
C LEU A 105 1.69 -12.98 -2.93
N MET A 106 1.88 -12.03 -3.83
CA MET A 106 0.81 -11.15 -4.31
C MET A 106 -0.27 -11.93 -5.05
N ASN A 107 0.13 -12.91 -5.88
CA ASN A 107 -0.82 -13.77 -6.59
C ASN A 107 -1.58 -14.68 -5.63
N GLU A 108 -0.90 -15.30 -4.69
CA GLU A 108 -1.52 -16.21 -3.71
C GLU A 108 -2.52 -15.49 -2.82
N LYS A 109 -2.18 -14.28 -2.35
CA LYS A 109 -3.01 -13.51 -1.42
C LYS A 109 -3.93 -12.51 -2.11
N GLN A 110 -3.93 -12.44 -3.44
CA GLN A 110 -4.74 -11.49 -4.22
C GLN A 110 -4.44 -10.05 -3.84
N ILE A 111 -3.16 -9.72 -3.71
CA ILE A 111 -2.69 -8.39 -3.34
C ILE A 111 -2.31 -7.63 -4.61
N TRP A 112 -2.85 -6.41 -4.79
CA TRP A 112 -2.53 -5.54 -5.91
C TRP A 112 -1.36 -4.62 -5.63
N ASP A 113 -1.22 -4.20 -4.38
CA ASP A 113 -0.19 -3.27 -3.95
C ASP A 113 0.42 -3.79 -2.65
N LEU A 114 1.73 -4.02 -2.65
CA LEU A 114 2.45 -4.55 -1.51
C LEU A 114 3.40 -3.48 -0.98
N PRO A 115 3.21 -3.01 0.27
CA PRO A 115 4.15 -2.06 0.84
C PRO A 115 5.50 -2.73 1.09
N ILE A 116 6.56 -1.99 0.77
CA ILE A 116 7.93 -2.43 0.95
C ILE A 116 8.54 -1.64 2.10
N VAL A 117 9.07 -2.36 3.08
CA VAL A 117 9.64 -1.78 4.28
C VAL A 117 11.10 -2.22 4.46
N ASP A 118 11.83 -1.53 5.33
CA ASP A 118 13.17 -1.96 5.74
C ASP A 118 13.08 -2.93 6.93
N SER A 119 14.23 -3.34 7.47
CA SER A 119 14.27 -4.28 8.58
C SER A 119 13.64 -3.74 9.87
N SER A 120 13.50 -2.43 9.99
CA SER A 120 12.86 -1.77 11.14
C SER A 120 11.38 -1.51 10.94
N GLY A 121 10.84 -1.82 9.76
CA GLY A 121 9.45 -1.56 9.43
C GLY A 121 9.18 -0.18 8.83
N VAL A 122 10.23 0.59 8.54
CA VAL A 122 10.10 1.90 7.90
C VAL A 122 9.68 1.71 6.44
N LEU A 123 8.64 2.43 6.04
CA LEU A 123 8.11 2.36 4.67
C LEU A 123 9.12 2.93 3.68
N LEU A 124 9.47 2.15 2.66
CA LEU A 124 10.39 2.55 1.60
C LEU A 124 9.69 2.83 0.29
N GLY A 125 8.61 2.13 0.02
CA GLY A 125 7.89 2.27 -1.25
C GLY A 125 6.76 1.27 -1.35
N LEU A 126 6.26 1.11 -2.58
CA LEU A 126 5.11 0.26 -2.87
C LEU A 126 5.36 -0.53 -4.14
N LEU A 127 5.20 -1.84 -4.07
CA LEU A 127 5.28 -2.70 -5.24
C LEU A 127 3.88 -2.90 -5.79
N HIS A 128 3.58 -2.25 -6.91
CA HIS A 128 2.32 -2.42 -7.61
C HIS A 128 2.38 -3.70 -8.45
N ARG A 129 1.31 -4.48 -8.47
CA ARG A 129 1.28 -5.77 -9.17
C ARG A 129 1.69 -5.66 -10.63
N HIS A 130 1.24 -4.60 -11.30
CA HIS A 130 1.61 -4.36 -12.69
C HIS A 130 3.12 -4.19 -12.85
N ASP A 131 3.76 -3.43 -11.96
CA ASP A 131 5.20 -3.20 -12.01
C ASP A 131 5.99 -4.47 -11.68
N ALA A 132 5.48 -5.29 -10.78
CA ALA A 132 6.12 -6.56 -10.42
C ALA A 132 6.15 -7.55 -11.59
N ASN A 133 5.14 -7.48 -12.46
CA ASN A 133 5.00 -8.39 -13.60
C ASN A 133 5.75 -7.92 -14.85
N GLN A 134 6.39 -6.78 -14.80
CA GLN A 134 7.23 -6.26 -15.87
C GLN A 134 8.69 -6.62 -15.63
#